data_a38884b402917ba06ceff4971e1b9a67
#
_entry.id   a38884b402917ba06ceff4971e1b9a67
#
_cell.length_a   1.000
_cell.length_b   1.000
_cell.length_c   1.000
_cell.angle_alpha   90.00
_cell.angle_beta   90.00
_cell.angle_gamma   90.00
#
_symmetry.space_group_name_H-M   'P 1'
#
loop_
_entity.id
_entity.type
_entity.pdbx_description
1 polymer ?
#
loop_
_entity_poly.entity_id
_entity_poly.type
_entity_poly.pdbx_seq_one_letter_code
_entity_poly.pdbx_strand_id
1 'polypeptide(L)'
;MAETNQDMNSCGCAGRHASIRVVLTGGPGAGKTAVLEVIRRAMCPHVHVLPESAGIVFGGGFPRGTSAELRRPAQRAIFHVQRELEATGLAGDHALVVCDRGTVDGLAYWPGADDMFASVGSSLGEELARYHAVIHLRTPASGQGYNHANPLRVETAAEAAAIDAKIAMAWARHPRRFEVAATVDFLSKAAHALALVRDQLPACCRSPASRS
;
A
#
# COMPACT_ATOMS: atom_id res chain seq x y z
N MET A 1 21.81 -30.31 2.21
CA MET A 1 21.68 -29.46 1.01
C MET A 1 20.23 -28.95 1.02
N ALA A 2 20.02 -27.73 1.44
CA ALA A 2 18.69 -27.12 1.45
C ALA A 2 18.47 -26.50 0.07
N GLU A 3 17.66 -27.16 -0.75
CA GLU A 3 17.14 -26.56 -1.99
C GLU A 3 16.29 -25.36 -1.59
N THR A 4 16.78 -24.19 -1.93
CA THR A 4 16.12 -22.94 -1.65
C THR A 4 14.86 -22.86 -2.51
N ASN A 5 13.73 -22.68 -1.85
CA ASN A 5 12.37 -22.52 -2.40
C ASN A 5 12.21 -21.24 -3.27
N GLN A 6 13.30 -20.78 -3.92
CA GLN A 6 13.36 -19.57 -4.74
C GLN A 6 12.95 -19.80 -6.20
N ASP A 7 12.92 -21.05 -6.68
CA ASP A 7 12.70 -21.34 -8.10
C ASP A 7 11.23 -21.35 -8.55
N MET A 8 10.27 -21.39 -7.63
CA MET A 8 8.85 -21.51 -7.99
C MET A 8 8.20 -20.20 -8.50
N ASN A 9 8.81 -19.05 -8.26
CA ASN A 9 8.27 -17.73 -8.63
C ASN A 9 9.11 -16.98 -9.67
N SER A 10 10.07 -17.62 -10.33
CA SER A 10 10.85 -16.96 -11.37
C SER A 10 9.99 -16.76 -12.62
N CYS A 11 10.01 -15.55 -13.18
CA CYS A 11 9.30 -15.25 -14.43
C CYS A 11 10.17 -15.53 -15.68
N GLY A 12 11.38 -16.00 -15.54
CA GLY A 12 12.33 -16.22 -16.66
C GLY A 12 12.75 -14.93 -17.38
N CYS A 13 12.35 -13.77 -16.89
CA CYS A 13 12.67 -12.50 -17.51
C CYS A 13 14.04 -12.00 -17.02
N ALA A 14 14.98 -11.79 -17.95
CA ALA A 14 16.29 -11.18 -17.69
C ALA A 14 16.32 -9.69 -18.09
N GLY A 15 15.17 -9.11 -18.46
CA GLY A 15 15.08 -7.75 -18.96
C GLY A 15 15.06 -6.70 -17.85
N ARG A 16 15.61 -5.53 -18.15
CA ARG A 16 15.39 -4.33 -17.33
C ARG A 16 14.01 -3.74 -17.61
N HIS A 17 13.34 -3.27 -16.57
CA HIS A 17 12.00 -2.70 -16.67
C HIS A 17 12.02 -1.22 -16.26
N ALA A 18 11.16 -0.42 -16.89
CA ALA A 18 10.79 0.87 -16.33
C ALA A 18 9.87 0.59 -15.12
N SER A 19 10.37 0.85 -13.92
CA SER A 19 9.62 0.60 -12.68
C SER A 19 8.37 1.48 -12.59
N ILE A 20 7.24 0.87 -12.27
CA ILE A 20 6.00 1.58 -11.94
C ILE A 20 5.64 1.40 -10.47
N ARG A 21 4.90 2.34 -9.90
CA ARG A 21 4.39 2.27 -8.52
C ARG A 21 2.92 1.94 -8.50
N VAL A 22 2.56 0.97 -7.66
CA VAL A 22 1.16 0.62 -7.37
C VAL A 22 0.94 0.73 -5.86
N VAL A 23 -0.08 1.46 -5.48
CA VAL A 23 -0.46 1.59 -4.06
C VAL A 23 -1.43 0.49 -3.68
N LEU A 24 -1.14 -0.20 -2.58
CA LEU A 24 -2.11 -1.00 -1.86
C LEU A 24 -2.56 -0.21 -0.62
N THR A 25 -3.79 0.28 -0.63
CA THR A 25 -4.33 1.10 0.46
C THR A 25 -5.62 0.53 1.05
N GLY A 26 -6.17 1.20 2.03
CA GLY A 26 -7.39 0.86 2.75
C GLY A 26 -7.29 1.20 4.23
N GLY A 27 -8.41 1.28 4.90
CA GLY A 27 -8.48 1.64 6.32
C GLY A 27 -7.82 0.63 7.25
N PRO A 28 -7.79 0.93 8.56
CA PRO A 28 -7.39 -0.03 9.58
C PRO A 28 -8.24 -1.30 9.48
N GLY A 29 -7.63 -2.47 9.62
CA GLY A 29 -8.35 -3.74 9.53
C GLY A 29 -8.70 -4.24 8.12
N ALA A 30 -8.33 -3.52 7.06
CA ALA A 30 -8.60 -3.94 5.68
C ALA A 30 -7.83 -5.20 5.23
N GLY A 31 -6.84 -5.69 5.99
CA GLY A 31 -6.07 -6.88 5.67
C GLY A 31 -4.82 -6.62 4.82
N LYS A 32 -4.39 -5.36 4.67
CA LYS A 32 -3.24 -4.96 3.83
C LYS A 32 -1.98 -5.78 4.11
N THR A 33 -1.55 -5.84 5.36
CA THR A 33 -0.31 -6.55 5.76
C THR A 33 -0.31 -8.01 5.30
N ALA A 34 -1.43 -8.71 5.48
CA ALA A 34 -1.55 -10.11 5.07
C ALA A 34 -1.55 -10.25 3.53
N VAL A 35 -2.23 -9.35 2.81
CA VAL A 35 -2.20 -9.32 1.34
C VAL A 35 -0.81 -9.02 0.81
N LEU A 36 -0.08 -8.07 1.40
CA LEU A 36 1.29 -7.74 1.01
C LEU A 36 2.25 -8.92 1.23
N GLU A 37 2.04 -9.68 2.31
CA GLU A 37 2.83 -10.89 2.55
C GLU A 37 2.53 -11.98 1.48
N VAL A 38 1.28 -12.13 1.07
CA VAL A 38 0.91 -13.00 -0.06
C VAL A 38 1.59 -12.54 -1.35
N ILE A 39 1.58 -11.22 -1.63
CA ILE A 39 2.25 -10.64 -2.81
C ILE A 39 3.76 -10.95 -2.78
N ARG A 40 4.45 -10.72 -1.64
CA ARG A 40 5.89 -11.01 -1.51
C ARG A 40 6.23 -12.47 -1.83
N ARG A 41 5.35 -13.41 -1.45
CA ARG A 41 5.58 -14.85 -1.65
C ARG A 41 5.14 -15.37 -3.01
N ALA A 42 4.15 -14.72 -3.63
CA ALA A 42 3.52 -15.24 -4.86
C ALA A 42 4.02 -14.57 -6.14
N MET A 43 4.76 -13.45 -6.03
CA MET A 43 5.25 -12.69 -7.18
C MET A 43 6.72 -12.99 -7.48
N CYS A 44 7.13 -12.73 -8.72
CA CYS A 44 8.52 -12.86 -9.13
C CYS A 44 9.42 -11.78 -8.48
N PRO A 45 10.76 -11.94 -8.50
CA PRO A 45 11.71 -10.99 -7.90
C PRO A 45 11.63 -9.56 -8.48
N HIS A 46 11.01 -9.36 -9.64
CA HIS A 46 10.78 -8.03 -10.21
C HIS A 46 9.64 -7.25 -9.55
N VAL A 47 8.99 -7.82 -8.53
CA VAL A 47 8.01 -7.13 -7.68
C VAL A 47 8.65 -6.83 -6.34
N HIS A 48 8.82 -5.54 -6.05
CA HIS A 48 9.32 -5.07 -4.78
C HIS A 48 8.18 -4.51 -3.92
N VAL A 49 8.11 -4.90 -2.65
CA VAL A 49 7.06 -4.44 -1.72
C VAL A 49 7.69 -3.57 -0.66
N LEU A 50 7.33 -2.28 -0.66
CA LEU A 50 7.79 -1.32 0.33
C LEU A 50 7.06 -1.50 1.67
N PRO A 51 7.74 -1.24 2.79
CA PRO A 51 7.11 -1.21 4.11
C PRO A 51 6.22 0.02 4.29
N GLU A 52 5.31 -0.01 5.28
CA GLU A 52 4.50 1.14 5.67
C GLU A 52 5.38 2.21 6.33
N SER A 53 5.44 3.41 5.74
CA SER A 53 6.23 4.54 6.24
C SER A 53 5.79 5.00 7.64
N ALA A 54 4.48 4.95 7.94
CA ALA A 54 3.97 5.27 9.27
C ALA A 54 4.51 4.31 10.34
N GLY A 55 4.64 3.02 10.02
CA GLY A 55 5.24 2.03 10.89
C GLY A 55 6.69 2.35 11.23
N ILE A 56 7.47 2.81 10.23
CA ILE A 56 8.87 3.22 10.42
C ILE A 56 8.96 4.47 11.31
N VAL A 57 8.16 5.50 11.01
CA VAL A 57 8.18 6.77 11.74
C VAL A 57 7.80 6.56 13.20
N PHE A 58 6.68 5.89 13.46
CA PHE A 58 6.21 5.66 14.83
C PHE A 58 7.00 4.58 15.56
N GLY A 59 7.46 3.54 14.86
CA GLY A 59 8.34 2.52 15.40
C GLY A 59 9.72 3.06 15.79
N GLY A 60 10.19 4.13 15.11
CA GLY A 60 11.39 4.87 15.43
C GLY A 60 11.23 5.86 16.61
N GLY A 61 10.07 5.89 17.27
CA GLY A 61 9.83 6.71 18.45
C GLY A 61 9.27 8.10 18.17
N PHE A 62 8.82 8.39 16.94
CA PHE A 62 8.15 9.67 16.66
C PHE A 62 6.87 9.81 17.50
N PRO A 63 6.60 10.99 18.11
CA PRO A 63 5.44 11.18 18.97
C PRO A 63 4.12 10.88 18.28
N ARG A 64 3.28 10.05 18.91
CA ARG A 64 1.95 9.71 18.44
C ARG A 64 0.89 10.42 19.29
N GLY A 65 -0.01 11.16 18.65
CA GLY A 65 -1.06 11.88 19.38
C GLY A 65 -2.22 12.26 18.48
N THR A 66 -3.27 12.81 19.10
CA THR A 66 -4.52 13.17 18.42
C THR A 66 -4.63 14.66 18.11
N SER A 67 -3.83 15.51 18.76
CA SER A 67 -3.85 16.96 18.52
C SER A 67 -3.25 17.33 17.16
N ALA A 68 -3.61 18.48 16.62
CA ALA A 68 -3.11 18.96 15.35
C ALA A 68 -1.59 19.20 15.39
N GLU A 69 -1.07 19.67 16.52
CA GLU A 69 0.36 19.95 16.74
C GLU A 69 1.22 18.69 16.65
N LEU A 70 0.68 17.52 16.98
CA LEU A 70 1.37 16.24 16.88
C LEU A 70 1.09 15.55 15.53
N ARG A 71 -0.15 15.63 15.02
CA ARG A 71 -0.51 14.96 13.75
C ARG A 71 0.16 15.59 12.53
N ARG A 72 0.22 16.91 12.44
CA ARG A 72 0.80 17.59 11.28
C ARG A 72 2.29 17.24 11.07
N PRO A 73 3.18 17.37 12.07
CA PRO A 73 4.56 16.94 11.94
C PRO A 73 4.70 15.45 11.62
N ALA A 74 3.87 14.58 12.24
CA ALA A 74 3.89 13.15 11.96
C ALA A 74 3.54 12.86 10.51
N GLN A 75 2.47 13.49 9.95
CA GLN A 75 2.10 13.27 8.55
C GLN A 75 3.16 13.81 7.58
N ARG A 76 3.82 14.93 7.87
CA ARG A 76 4.95 15.39 7.06
C ARG A 76 6.13 14.43 7.11
N ALA A 77 6.48 13.91 8.28
CA ALA A 77 7.54 12.91 8.41
C ALA A 77 7.21 11.64 7.62
N ILE A 78 5.97 11.12 7.75
CA ILE A 78 5.48 9.96 7.00
C ILE A 78 5.55 10.22 5.48
N PHE A 79 5.13 11.40 5.03
CA PHE A 79 5.20 11.79 3.63
C PHE A 79 6.64 11.73 3.09
N HIS A 80 7.61 12.33 3.77
CA HIS A 80 9.00 12.32 3.32
C HIS A 80 9.62 10.92 3.37
N VAL A 81 9.38 10.15 4.43
CA VAL A 81 9.84 8.74 4.50
C VAL A 81 9.23 7.91 3.37
N GLN A 82 7.95 8.10 3.05
CA GLN A 82 7.31 7.42 1.92
C GLN A 82 7.98 7.76 0.59
N ARG A 83 8.28 9.05 0.37
CA ARG A 83 8.96 9.53 -0.84
C ARG A 83 10.34 8.89 -1.02
N GLU A 84 11.12 8.82 0.06
CA GLU A 84 12.46 8.22 0.04
C GLU A 84 12.41 6.69 -0.16
N LEU A 85 11.49 6.00 0.49
CA LEU A 85 11.27 4.56 0.24
C LEU A 85 10.91 4.29 -1.22
N GLU A 86 10.04 5.11 -1.82
CA GLU A 86 9.68 4.97 -3.23
C GLU A 86 10.86 5.26 -4.16
N ALA A 87 11.71 6.24 -3.83
CA ALA A 87 12.90 6.52 -4.60
C ALA A 87 13.89 5.35 -4.58
N THR A 88 14.11 4.74 -3.40
CA THR A 88 14.97 3.55 -3.29
C THR A 88 14.39 2.35 -4.04
N GLY A 89 13.06 2.15 -3.97
CA GLY A 89 12.37 1.08 -4.70
C GLY A 89 12.49 1.22 -6.22
N LEU A 90 12.45 2.46 -6.73
CA LEU A 90 12.61 2.73 -8.17
C LEU A 90 14.06 2.65 -8.66
N ALA A 91 15.04 2.80 -7.77
CA ALA A 91 16.45 2.65 -8.11
C ALA A 91 16.88 1.19 -8.34
N GLY A 92 16.04 0.23 -7.92
CA GLY A 92 16.27 -1.20 -8.13
C GLY A 92 15.81 -1.67 -9.53
N ASP A 93 16.19 -2.88 -9.88
CA ASP A 93 15.82 -3.55 -11.16
C ASP A 93 14.43 -4.21 -11.05
N HIS A 94 13.42 -3.42 -10.62
CA HIS A 94 12.06 -3.90 -10.41
C HIS A 94 11.13 -3.45 -11.51
N ALA A 95 10.23 -4.32 -11.95
CA ALA A 95 9.15 -3.96 -12.87
C ALA A 95 8.00 -3.24 -12.14
N LEU A 96 7.78 -3.61 -10.88
CA LEU A 96 6.68 -3.13 -10.07
C LEU A 96 7.13 -2.88 -8.63
N VAL A 97 6.86 -1.69 -8.13
CA VAL A 97 7.01 -1.31 -6.71
C VAL A 97 5.62 -1.21 -6.10
N VAL A 98 5.29 -2.13 -5.18
CA VAL A 98 4.03 -2.11 -4.42
C VAL A 98 4.26 -1.34 -3.12
N CYS A 99 3.56 -0.24 -2.97
CA CYS A 99 3.64 0.63 -1.80
C CYS A 99 2.57 0.22 -0.77
N ASP A 100 2.98 -0.11 0.48
CA ASP A 100 2.03 -0.19 1.60
C ASP A 100 1.62 1.22 1.99
N ARG A 101 0.52 1.68 1.47
CA ARG A 101 0.03 3.05 1.37
C ARG A 101 0.85 3.93 0.41
N GLY A 102 0.26 5.05 0.02
CA GLY A 102 0.92 6.10 -0.76
C GLY A 102 0.87 7.44 -0.02
N THR A 103 1.56 8.43 -0.56
CA THR A 103 1.63 9.78 0.02
C THR A 103 0.25 10.43 0.20
N VAL A 104 -0.71 10.10 -0.66
CA VAL A 104 -2.08 10.65 -0.64
C VAL A 104 -2.91 10.11 0.54
N ASP A 105 -2.58 8.95 1.09
CA ASP A 105 -3.23 8.40 2.30
C ASP A 105 -3.15 9.36 3.50
N GLY A 106 -2.10 10.18 3.56
CA GLY A 106 -1.91 11.19 4.61
C GLY A 106 -3.08 12.15 4.77
N LEU A 107 -3.83 12.44 3.70
CA LEU A 107 -5.02 13.29 3.75
C LEU A 107 -6.09 12.75 4.69
N ALA A 108 -6.23 11.43 4.81
CA ALA A 108 -7.22 10.81 5.71
C ALA A 108 -6.91 11.07 7.19
N TYR A 109 -5.67 11.39 7.50
CA TYR A 109 -5.16 11.62 8.85
C TYR A 109 -4.79 13.08 9.13
N TRP A 110 -4.76 13.93 8.09
CA TRP A 110 -4.42 15.34 8.22
C TRP A 110 -5.48 16.10 8.99
N PRO A 111 -5.12 16.86 10.05
CA PRO A 111 -6.08 17.61 10.82
C PRO A 111 -6.31 19.01 10.24
N GLY A 112 -7.57 19.43 10.22
CA GLY A 112 -7.98 20.77 9.77
C GLY A 112 -8.18 20.86 8.26
N ALA A 113 -8.41 22.11 7.79
CA ALA A 113 -8.73 22.43 6.39
C ALA A 113 -7.51 22.87 5.57
N ASP A 114 -6.35 23.03 6.22
CA ASP A 114 -5.13 23.49 5.53
C ASP A 114 -4.63 22.43 4.55
N ASP A 115 -4.01 22.86 3.47
CA ASP A 115 -3.45 21.96 2.46
C ASP A 115 -2.21 21.24 2.99
N MET A 116 -2.32 19.92 3.15
CA MET A 116 -1.23 19.06 3.56
C MET A 116 -0.07 19.13 2.56
N PHE A 117 -0.35 19.07 1.25
CA PHE A 117 0.68 19.02 0.23
C PHE A 117 1.43 20.34 0.10
N ALA A 118 0.74 21.47 0.21
CA ALA A 118 1.42 22.78 0.29
C ALA A 118 2.41 22.83 1.45
N SER A 119 2.11 22.19 2.59
CA SER A 119 2.99 22.15 3.77
C SER A 119 4.28 21.34 3.56
N VAL A 120 4.37 20.54 2.49
CA VAL A 120 5.52 19.70 2.12
C VAL A 120 6.08 20.06 0.73
N GLY A 121 5.64 21.19 0.16
CA GLY A 121 6.12 21.68 -1.14
C GLY A 121 5.67 20.84 -2.34
N SER A 122 4.44 20.26 -2.28
CA SER A 122 3.86 19.45 -3.34
C SER A 122 2.39 19.84 -3.58
N SER A 123 1.71 19.13 -4.46
CA SER A 123 0.28 19.27 -4.74
C SER A 123 -0.40 17.90 -4.85
N LEU A 124 -1.71 17.86 -4.64
CA LEU A 124 -2.50 16.64 -4.82
C LEU A 124 -2.33 16.08 -6.24
N GLY A 125 -2.31 16.94 -7.25
CA GLY A 125 -2.14 16.51 -8.64
C GLY A 125 -0.81 15.83 -8.90
N GLU A 126 0.28 16.40 -8.40
CA GLU A 126 1.62 15.81 -8.50
C GLU A 126 1.69 14.47 -7.78
N GLU A 127 1.15 14.37 -6.57
CA GLU A 127 1.19 13.13 -5.80
C GLU A 127 0.32 12.01 -6.41
N LEU A 128 -0.84 12.34 -6.98
CA LEU A 128 -1.65 11.37 -7.72
C LEU A 128 -0.92 10.84 -8.96
N ALA A 129 -0.26 11.73 -9.72
CA ALA A 129 0.46 11.38 -10.96
C ALA A 129 1.67 10.46 -10.74
N ARG A 130 2.16 10.35 -9.50
CA ARG A 130 3.28 9.48 -9.14
C ARG A 130 2.95 7.99 -9.25
N TYR A 131 1.69 7.62 -9.14
CA TYR A 131 1.26 6.23 -9.05
C TYR A 131 0.57 5.77 -10.33
N HIS A 132 0.95 4.57 -10.77
CA HIS A 132 0.37 3.95 -11.96
C HIS A 132 -1.04 3.43 -11.69
N ALA A 133 -1.28 2.89 -10.50
CA ALA A 133 -2.57 2.39 -10.08
C ALA A 133 -2.70 2.39 -8.54
N VAL A 134 -3.94 2.38 -8.07
CA VAL A 134 -4.30 2.30 -6.65
C VAL A 134 -5.27 1.13 -6.45
N ILE A 135 -4.92 0.22 -5.56
CA ILE A 135 -5.76 -0.91 -5.16
C ILE A 135 -6.24 -0.65 -3.72
N HIS A 136 -7.52 -0.36 -3.57
CA HIS A 136 -8.13 -0.04 -2.29
C HIS A 136 -8.83 -1.28 -1.71
N LEU A 137 -8.26 -1.82 -0.63
CA LEU A 137 -8.90 -2.89 0.13
C LEU A 137 -9.91 -2.28 1.11
N ARG A 138 -11.21 -2.53 0.89
CA ARG A 138 -12.26 -2.01 1.78
C ARG A 138 -12.18 -2.63 3.17
N THR A 139 -12.32 -1.79 4.20
CA THR A 139 -12.40 -2.26 5.59
C THR A 139 -13.76 -2.92 5.83
N PRO A 140 -13.82 -4.11 6.49
CA PRO A 140 -15.09 -4.74 6.86
C PRO A 140 -15.93 -3.82 7.77
N ALA A 141 -17.25 -3.83 7.57
CA ALA A 141 -18.16 -3.18 8.49
C ALA A 141 -18.18 -3.90 9.86
N SER A 142 -18.66 -3.19 10.89
CA SER A 142 -18.83 -3.77 12.23
C SER A 142 -19.61 -5.09 12.15
N GLY A 143 -19.07 -6.14 12.77
CA GLY A 143 -19.68 -7.49 12.77
C GLY A 143 -19.30 -8.39 11.58
N GLN A 144 -18.55 -7.92 10.61
CA GLN A 144 -18.14 -8.69 9.43
C GLN A 144 -16.63 -9.03 9.45
N GLY A 145 -16.15 -9.73 10.49
CA GLY A 145 -14.76 -10.23 10.52
C GLY A 145 -13.71 -9.18 10.90
N TYR A 146 -14.09 -8.06 11.51
CA TYR A 146 -13.14 -7.10 12.08
C TYR A 146 -12.42 -7.76 13.26
N ASN A 147 -11.10 -7.99 13.12
CA ASN A 147 -10.30 -8.65 14.15
C ASN A 147 -9.89 -7.66 15.24
N HIS A 148 -10.53 -7.74 16.41
CA HIS A 148 -10.23 -6.96 17.61
C HIS A 148 -9.01 -7.46 18.40
N ALA A 149 -8.47 -8.63 18.06
CA ALA A 149 -7.38 -9.27 18.82
C ALA A 149 -5.97 -8.72 18.51
N ASN A 150 -5.82 -7.73 17.61
CA ASN A 150 -4.51 -7.14 17.35
C ASN A 150 -4.22 -6.00 18.36
N PRO A 151 -3.25 -6.17 19.30
CA PRO A 151 -2.95 -5.18 20.35
C PRO A 151 -2.40 -3.84 19.81
N LEU A 152 -2.01 -3.77 18.55
CA LEU A 152 -1.53 -2.54 17.88
C LEU A 152 -2.69 -1.70 17.31
N ARG A 153 -3.93 -2.19 17.39
CA ARG A 153 -5.10 -1.46 16.93
C ARG A 153 -5.70 -0.65 18.03
N VAL A 154 -5.80 0.64 17.80
CA VAL A 154 -6.36 1.63 18.75
C VAL A 154 -7.77 2.05 18.30
N GLU A 155 -8.12 1.82 17.01
CA GLU A 155 -9.36 2.28 16.40
C GLU A 155 -10.51 1.29 16.60
N THR A 156 -11.68 1.81 16.90
CA THR A 156 -12.94 1.06 16.85
C THR A 156 -13.31 0.73 15.39
N ALA A 157 -14.22 -0.22 15.17
CA ALA A 157 -14.69 -0.56 13.83
C ALA A 157 -15.34 0.64 13.10
N ALA A 158 -16.04 1.52 13.83
CA ALA A 158 -16.63 2.75 13.27
C ALA A 158 -15.56 3.76 12.85
N GLU A 159 -14.54 3.97 13.67
CA GLU A 159 -13.40 4.84 13.33
C GLU A 159 -12.63 4.28 12.14
N ALA A 160 -12.40 2.97 12.09
CA ALA A 160 -11.74 2.31 10.96
C ALA A 160 -12.52 2.51 9.65
N ALA A 161 -13.85 2.38 9.67
CA ALA A 161 -14.70 2.64 8.53
C ALA A 161 -14.69 4.11 8.10
N ALA A 162 -14.67 5.05 9.05
CA ALA A 162 -14.57 6.48 8.77
C ALA A 162 -13.23 6.84 8.13
N ILE A 163 -12.13 6.26 8.60
CA ILE A 163 -10.79 6.43 8.00
C ILE A 163 -10.78 5.82 6.58
N ASP A 164 -11.34 4.63 6.38
CA ASP A 164 -11.44 3.98 5.08
C ASP A 164 -12.18 4.87 4.06
N ALA A 165 -13.28 5.48 4.48
CA ALA A 165 -14.03 6.42 3.64
C ALA A 165 -13.19 7.66 3.27
N LYS A 166 -12.45 8.23 4.22
CA LYS A 166 -11.54 9.36 3.94
C LYS A 166 -10.42 8.99 2.96
N ILE A 167 -9.85 7.79 3.10
CA ILE A 167 -8.85 7.28 2.16
C ILE A 167 -9.47 7.13 0.77
N ALA A 168 -10.67 6.56 0.66
CA ALA A 168 -11.37 6.42 -0.61
C ALA A 168 -11.61 7.78 -1.28
N MET A 169 -11.97 8.81 -0.50
CA MET A 169 -12.14 10.18 -1.00
C MET A 169 -10.81 10.80 -1.44
N ALA A 170 -9.73 10.61 -0.70
CA ALA A 170 -8.41 11.12 -1.04
C ALA A 170 -7.93 10.61 -2.41
N TRP A 171 -8.18 9.34 -2.71
CA TRP A 171 -7.83 8.71 -3.97
C TRP A 171 -8.90 8.81 -5.06
N ALA A 172 -10.05 9.44 -4.81
CA ALA A 172 -11.18 9.46 -5.74
C ALA A 172 -10.85 10.02 -7.13
N ARG A 173 -9.88 10.94 -7.22
CA ARG A 173 -9.45 11.57 -8.48
C ARG A 173 -8.39 10.78 -9.24
N HIS A 174 -7.88 9.67 -8.69
CA HIS A 174 -6.90 8.85 -9.40
C HIS A 174 -7.57 8.05 -10.54
N PRO A 175 -7.07 8.14 -11.80
CA PRO A 175 -7.77 7.57 -12.96
C PRO A 175 -7.80 6.03 -12.97
N ARG A 176 -6.84 5.36 -12.31
CA ARG A 176 -6.72 3.90 -12.25
C ARG A 176 -6.86 3.43 -10.81
N ARG A 177 -8.06 3.52 -10.28
CA ARG A 177 -8.40 3.06 -8.95
C ARG A 177 -9.27 1.81 -9.02
N PHE A 178 -8.83 0.76 -8.32
CA PHE A 178 -9.53 -0.51 -8.17
C PHE A 178 -9.95 -0.70 -6.73
N GLU A 179 -11.18 -1.15 -6.50
CA GLU A 179 -11.67 -1.46 -5.16
C GLU A 179 -11.82 -2.98 -4.99
N VAL A 180 -11.30 -3.50 -3.89
CA VAL A 180 -11.50 -4.88 -3.46
C VAL A 180 -12.47 -4.86 -2.27
N ALA A 181 -13.66 -5.39 -2.48
CA ALA A 181 -14.72 -5.38 -1.48
C ALA A 181 -14.29 -6.05 -0.16
N ALA A 182 -14.88 -5.59 0.93
CA ALA A 182 -14.81 -6.30 2.19
C ALA A 182 -15.61 -7.60 2.07
N THR A 183 -14.93 -8.74 2.11
CA THR A 183 -15.55 -10.06 2.11
C THR A 183 -15.24 -10.76 3.42
N VAL A 184 -16.10 -11.68 3.83
CA VAL A 184 -15.87 -12.54 5.00
C VAL A 184 -14.71 -13.50 4.73
N ASP A 185 -14.53 -13.90 3.46
CA ASP A 185 -13.45 -14.78 3.03
C ASP A 185 -12.20 -13.97 2.64
N PHE A 186 -11.20 -14.06 3.51
CA PHE A 186 -9.90 -13.42 3.29
C PHE A 186 -9.17 -13.97 2.07
N LEU A 187 -9.29 -15.27 1.77
CA LEU A 187 -8.58 -15.89 0.64
C LEU A 187 -9.08 -15.34 -0.69
N SER A 188 -10.39 -15.21 -0.86
CA SER A 188 -10.99 -14.57 -2.04
C SER A 188 -10.55 -13.12 -2.18
N LYS A 189 -10.49 -12.36 -1.08
CA LYS A 189 -10.00 -10.98 -1.07
C LYS A 189 -8.54 -10.88 -1.49
N ALA A 190 -7.69 -11.74 -0.93
CA ALA A 190 -6.27 -11.79 -1.25
C ALA A 190 -6.03 -12.20 -2.71
N ALA A 191 -6.76 -13.21 -3.21
CA ALA A 191 -6.68 -13.65 -4.59
C ALA A 191 -7.08 -12.53 -5.58
N HIS A 192 -8.14 -11.77 -5.28
CA HIS A 192 -8.56 -10.63 -6.10
C HIS A 192 -7.50 -9.53 -6.12
N ALA A 193 -6.98 -9.14 -4.94
CA ALA A 193 -5.91 -8.15 -4.85
C ALA A 193 -4.64 -8.60 -5.60
N LEU A 194 -4.26 -9.88 -5.48
CA LEU A 194 -3.13 -10.47 -6.19
C LEU A 194 -3.31 -10.42 -7.70
N ALA A 195 -4.50 -10.73 -8.21
CA ALA A 195 -4.84 -10.63 -9.63
C ALA A 195 -4.69 -9.20 -10.14
N LEU A 196 -5.23 -8.21 -9.42
CA LEU A 196 -5.10 -6.80 -9.77
C LEU A 196 -3.64 -6.32 -9.81
N VAL A 197 -2.79 -6.80 -8.89
CA VAL A 197 -1.35 -6.49 -8.90
C VAL A 197 -0.67 -7.16 -10.11
N ARG A 198 -0.99 -8.42 -10.42
CA ARG A 198 -0.47 -9.13 -11.60
C ARG A 198 -0.81 -8.43 -12.92
N ASP A 199 -1.99 -7.87 -13.02
CA ASP A 199 -2.44 -7.14 -14.22
C ASP A 199 -1.63 -5.86 -14.46
N GLN A 200 -0.93 -5.34 -13.44
CA GLN A 200 -0.03 -4.19 -13.62
C GLN A 200 1.38 -4.59 -14.07
N LEU A 201 1.74 -5.88 -14.02
CA LEU A 201 3.04 -6.35 -14.46
C LEU A 201 3.19 -6.32 -15.99
N PRO A 202 4.41 -6.13 -16.51
CA PRO A 202 4.70 -6.37 -17.93
C PRO A 202 4.45 -7.83 -18.29
N ALA A 203 4.12 -8.11 -19.55
CA ALA A 203 3.73 -9.44 -20.02
C ALA A 203 4.77 -10.52 -19.67
N CYS A 204 6.06 -10.19 -19.76
CA CYS A 204 7.16 -11.10 -19.43
C CYS A 204 7.23 -11.52 -17.95
N CYS A 205 6.58 -10.76 -17.03
CA CYS A 205 6.55 -11.04 -15.59
C CYS A 205 5.20 -11.59 -15.12
N ARG A 206 4.20 -11.70 -15.98
CA ARG A 206 2.85 -12.20 -15.61
C ARG A 206 2.77 -13.71 -15.53
N SER A 207 3.50 -14.40 -16.39
CA SER A 207 3.49 -15.86 -16.46
C SER A 207 4.67 -16.45 -15.69
N PRO A 208 4.47 -17.54 -14.93
CA PRO A 208 5.60 -18.31 -14.40
C PRO A 208 6.44 -18.80 -15.61
N ALA A 209 7.75 -18.89 -15.41
CA ALA A 209 8.64 -19.46 -16.42
C ALA A 209 8.10 -20.83 -16.83
N SER A 210 7.81 -21.01 -18.13
CA SER A 210 7.55 -22.35 -18.66
C SER A 210 8.82 -23.18 -18.43
N ARG A 211 8.74 -24.21 -17.60
CA ARG A 211 9.82 -25.18 -17.45
C ARG A 211 9.96 -25.89 -18.79
N SER A 212 11.01 -25.58 -19.53
CA SER A 212 11.48 -26.38 -20.66
C SER A 212 12.35 -27.53 -20.17
#